data_70e8e67e8ebe2938750314867f422c93
#
_entry.id   70e8e67e8ebe2938750314867f422c93
#
_cell.length_a   1.000
_cell.length_b   1.000
_cell.length_c   1.000
_cell.angle_alpha   90.00
_cell.angle_beta   90.00
_cell.angle_gamma   90.00
#
_symmetry.space_group_name_H-M   'P 1'
#
loop_
_entity.id
_entity.type
_entity.pdbx_description
1 polymer ?
#
loop_
_entity_poly.entity_id
_entity_poly.type
_entity_poly.pdbx_seq_one_letter_code
_entity_poly.pdbx_strand_id
1 'polypeptide(L)'
;MKPQILSKMGQRTTEPPISWLMHAALSRPKLISLAAGFTDSASLPVAEARAALNQVLRSPKTGQPALQYGITAGDTTLRQLTARHLQKLDLQAASRLGVMKCWSDGAMNPTPHHSNTPILHPETYSSKRLLITSGSQQLLYLTAEALCNEGDIVLVEDPTYFVFLGILQSRGLRARAVRLERDGLDLAHLERVLQSLRRNGALRRVKLFYLVSYFQNPTGVTTGFQKKCGLLKLLKKFERAAGHPIYLFEDAAYRELCFQKDNQAQSSGSTPSPRPSGERAGARGLGLENHWSPHPAPLLGWRGEGEVKSALAVPGAVDRVIYAGTFSKPFATGVRVGYGILPEPLFTAVKHIKGNHDFGTSSLLQHLVARVLASGIYGRHVARLQKRYAHKARVMKLAIKKHFPPAVEWWEPEGGLYFWVRLPRNVPTGVKSKVFSTALKNDVLYVPGEICYADDPARRKPNHEMRISFGNASEADIREGIKRLGKVLRKLI
;
A
#
# COMPACT_ATOMS: atom_id res chain seq x y z
N MET A 1 4.61 23.84 -39.74
CA MET A 1 4.65 22.94 -38.55
C MET A 1 5.91 23.26 -37.76
N LYS A 2 5.82 23.60 -36.44
CA LYS A 2 7.02 23.70 -35.61
C LYS A 2 7.66 22.30 -35.56
N PRO A 3 8.98 22.16 -35.70
CA PRO A 3 9.63 20.86 -35.62
C PRO A 3 9.34 20.20 -34.26
N GLN A 4 9.02 18.92 -34.31
CA GLN A 4 8.72 18.13 -33.13
C GLN A 4 10.04 17.80 -32.41
N ILE A 5 10.44 18.65 -31.43
CA ILE A 5 11.72 18.57 -30.75
C ILE A 5 11.73 17.45 -29.68
N LEU A 6 10.56 17.16 -29.11
CA LEU A 6 10.44 16.18 -28.00
C LEU A 6 10.15 14.78 -28.53
N SER A 7 10.69 13.77 -27.83
CA SER A 7 10.32 12.36 -28.05
C SER A 7 8.82 12.14 -27.76
N LYS A 8 8.26 11.04 -28.26
CA LYS A 8 6.86 10.64 -27.96
C LYS A 8 6.60 10.60 -26.45
N MET A 9 7.55 10.11 -25.68
CA MET A 9 7.45 10.09 -24.20
C MET A 9 7.41 11.50 -23.63
N GLY A 10 8.31 12.40 -24.06
CA GLY A 10 8.35 13.79 -23.61
C GLY A 10 7.07 14.56 -23.93
N GLN A 11 6.47 14.30 -25.09
CA GLN A 11 5.23 14.95 -25.51
C GLN A 11 4.00 14.51 -24.70
N ARG A 12 3.90 13.23 -24.33
CA ARG A 12 2.74 12.71 -23.58
C ARG A 12 2.88 12.81 -22.08
N THR A 13 4.10 13.04 -21.54
CA THR A 13 4.31 13.18 -20.11
C THR A 13 3.74 14.51 -19.62
N THR A 14 2.75 14.45 -18.74
CA THR A 14 2.15 15.61 -18.09
C THR A 14 2.74 15.81 -16.69
N GLU A 15 2.56 17.01 -16.12
CA GLU A 15 2.96 17.26 -14.72
C GLU A 15 2.27 16.27 -13.77
N PRO A 16 3.04 15.55 -12.94
CA PRO A 16 2.44 14.63 -11.98
C PRO A 16 1.50 15.35 -11.00
N PRO A 17 0.29 14.83 -10.72
CA PRO A 17 -0.64 15.45 -9.79
C PRO A 17 -0.05 15.74 -8.41
N ILE A 18 0.95 14.95 -7.98
CA ILE A 18 1.63 15.18 -6.71
C ILE A 18 2.40 16.50 -6.69
N SER A 19 2.97 16.94 -7.80
CA SER A 19 3.79 18.16 -7.88
C SER A 19 2.95 19.40 -7.61
N TRP A 20 1.82 19.58 -8.27
CA TRP A 20 0.95 20.71 -8.04
C TRP A 20 0.26 20.67 -6.66
N LEU A 21 -0.10 19.47 -6.13
CA LEU A 21 -0.62 19.31 -4.77
C LEU A 21 0.42 19.74 -3.73
N MET A 22 1.68 19.39 -3.94
CA MET A 22 2.78 19.83 -3.08
C MET A 22 3.03 21.32 -3.18
N HIS A 23 3.05 21.86 -4.40
CA HIS A 23 3.19 23.30 -4.62
C HIS A 23 2.07 24.07 -3.92
N ALA A 24 0.81 23.63 -4.08
CA ALA A 24 -0.32 24.24 -3.40
C ALA A 24 -0.20 24.18 -1.86
N ALA A 25 0.33 23.08 -1.30
CA ALA A 25 0.53 22.93 0.14
C ALA A 25 1.68 23.82 0.68
N LEU A 26 2.77 23.96 -0.08
CA LEU A 26 3.96 24.72 0.35
C LEU A 26 3.83 26.22 0.14
N SER A 27 3.08 26.65 -0.88
CA SER A 27 2.89 28.08 -1.19
C SER A 27 1.87 28.82 -0.29
N ARG A 28 1.14 28.09 0.57
CA ARG A 28 0.10 28.64 1.45
C ARG A 28 0.31 28.24 2.90
N PRO A 29 1.00 29.06 3.73
CA PRO A 29 1.34 28.67 5.12
C PRO A 29 0.14 28.38 6.03
N LYS A 30 -1.04 28.93 5.73
CA LYS A 30 -2.28 28.69 6.51
C LYS A 30 -3.05 27.45 6.05
N LEU A 31 -2.65 26.82 4.93
CA LEU A 31 -3.35 25.70 4.35
C LEU A 31 -3.13 24.43 5.15
N ILE A 32 -4.18 23.87 5.69
CA ILE A 32 -4.16 22.54 6.32
C ILE A 32 -4.16 21.49 5.23
N SER A 33 -3.00 20.84 5.03
CA SER A 33 -2.87 19.80 4.02
C SER A 33 -3.26 18.42 4.55
N LEU A 34 -4.47 17.98 4.22
CA LEU A 34 -4.91 16.58 4.35
C LEU A 34 -4.66 15.78 3.04
N ALA A 35 -3.89 16.35 2.11
CA ALA A 35 -3.55 15.71 0.83
C ALA A 35 -2.21 14.99 0.86
N ALA A 36 -1.21 15.52 1.59
CA ALA A 36 0.15 15.04 1.55
C ALA A 36 0.27 13.58 2.01
N GLY A 37 0.96 12.75 1.21
CA GLY A 37 1.34 11.39 1.57
C GLY A 37 2.66 11.31 2.34
N PHE A 38 3.03 12.38 3.06
CA PHE A 38 4.22 12.44 3.90
C PHE A 38 4.03 11.67 5.20
N THR A 39 5.15 11.21 5.76
CA THR A 39 5.21 10.67 7.11
C THR A 39 5.19 11.81 8.14
N ASP A 40 4.86 11.47 9.38
CA ASP A 40 4.81 12.42 10.50
C ASP A 40 6.19 13.02 10.76
N SER A 41 6.34 14.32 10.51
CA SER A 41 7.62 15.03 10.67
C SER A 41 8.16 14.96 12.10
N ALA A 42 7.28 14.98 13.11
CA ALA A 42 7.66 14.88 14.52
C ALA A 42 8.21 13.49 14.90
N SER A 43 7.90 12.48 14.09
CA SER A 43 8.36 11.09 14.30
C SER A 43 9.62 10.73 13.50
N LEU A 44 10.17 11.64 12.69
CA LEU A 44 11.37 11.35 11.93
C LEU A 44 12.55 11.01 12.85
N PRO A 45 13.31 9.94 12.60
CA PRO A 45 14.31 9.40 13.52
C PRO A 45 15.66 10.12 13.42
N VAL A 46 15.67 11.44 13.69
CA VAL A 46 16.86 12.30 13.51
C VAL A 46 18.04 11.87 14.37
N ALA A 47 17.79 11.58 15.65
CA ALA A 47 18.84 11.17 16.59
C ALA A 47 19.41 9.78 16.19
N GLU A 48 18.54 8.85 15.84
CA GLU A 48 18.91 7.50 15.40
C GLU A 48 19.67 7.52 14.07
N ALA A 49 19.25 8.35 13.12
CA ALA A 49 19.94 8.52 11.84
C ALA A 49 21.33 9.12 12.03
N ARG A 50 21.47 10.15 12.88
CA ARG A 50 22.75 10.75 13.25
C ARG A 50 23.68 9.72 13.89
N ALA A 51 23.20 8.96 14.88
CA ALA A 51 24.00 7.94 15.54
C ALA A 51 24.46 6.85 14.55
N ALA A 52 23.61 6.40 13.63
CA ALA A 52 23.97 5.44 12.61
C ALA A 52 24.98 5.99 11.61
N LEU A 53 24.83 7.23 11.16
CA LEU A 53 25.81 7.91 10.28
C LEU A 53 27.15 8.07 10.95
N ASN A 54 27.21 8.47 12.22
CA ASN A 54 28.46 8.57 12.98
C ASN A 54 29.19 7.21 13.05
N GLN A 55 28.45 6.10 13.14
CA GLN A 55 29.04 4.75 13.12
C GLN A 55 29.54 4.37 11.72
N VAL A 56 28.81 4.73 10.65
CA VAL A 56 29.25 4.48 9.25
C VAL A 56 30.54 5.25 8.96
N LEU A 57 30.62 6.50 9.36
CA LEU A 57 31.75 7.40 9.06
C LEU A 57 32.82 7.42 10.17
N ARG A 58 32.78 6.48 11.12
CA ARG A 58 33.65 6.46 12.30
C ARG A 58 35.14 6.37 11.96
N SER A 59 35.51 5.72 10.86
CA SER A 59 36.89 5.48 10.45
C SER A 59 37.00 5.39 8.93
N PRO A 60 38.21 5.59 8.35
CA PRO A 60 38.43 5.35 6.92
C PRO A 60 37.96 3.97 6.46
N LYS A 61 38.23 2.92 7.24
CA LYS A 61 37.82 1.54 6.93
C LYS A 61 36.32 1.37 6.71
N THR A 62 35.48 2.08 7.45
CA THR A 62 34.04 2.01 7.35
C THR A 62 33.43 3.11 6.47
N GLY A 63 34.03 4.29 6.45
CA GLY A 63 33.54 5.46 5.74
C GLY A 63 33.88 5.48 4.25
N GLN A 64 35.10 5.07 3.86
CA GLN A 64 35.48 5.06 2.45
C GLN A 64 34.54 4.22 1.56
N PRO A 65 34.17 2.97 1.92
CA PRO A 65 33.19 2.21 1.13
C PRO A 65 31.83 2.87 1.04
N ALA A 66 31.40 3.59 2.09
CA ALA A 66 30.13 4.28 2.11
C ALA A 66 30.12 5.56 1.23
N LEU A 67 31.27 6.17 1.01
CA LEU A 67 31.45 7.38 0.21
C LEU A 67 31.88 7.09 -1.24
N GLN A 68 32.18 5.84 -1.58
CA GLN A 68 32.57 5.41 -2.92
C GLN A 68 31.35 4.88 -3.69
N TYR A 69 31.47 4.72 -4.99
CA TYR A 69 30.51 4.02 -5.81
C TYR A 69 30.24 2.61 -5.29
N GLY A 70 28.96 2.25 -5.21
CA GLY A 70 28.53 0.88 -4.95
C GLY A 70 28.31 0.07 -6.24
N ILE A 71 27.78 -1.13 -6.09
CA ILE A 71 27.34 -1.96 -7.23
C ILE A 71 25.88 -1.68 -7.57
N THR A 72 25.50 -1.84 -8.84
CA THR A 72 24.15 -1.55 -9.33
C THR A 72 23.05 -2.29 -8.57
N ALA A 73 23.29 -3.55 -8.19
CA ALA A 73 22.31 -4.34 -7.42
C ALA A 73 22.11 -3.81 -5.99
N GLY A 74 23.02 -2.99 -5.48
CA GLY A 74 23.03 -2.45 -4.13
C GLY A 74 23.93 -3.23 -3.17
N ASP A 75 24.21 -2.60 -2.02
CA ASP A 75 25.08 -3.13 -0.97
C ASP A 75 24.69 -4.54 -0.53
N THR A 76 25.66 -5.44 -0.49
CA THR A 76 25.42 -6.87 -0.21
C THR A 76 24.87 -7.08 1.20
N THR A 77 25.36 -6.34 2.17
CA THR A 77 24.91 -6.42 3.57
C THR A 77 23.45 -5.95 3.68
N LEU A 78 23.11 -4.82 3.05
CA LEU A 78 21.75 -4.32 3.05
C LEU A 78 20.78 -5.31 2.37
N ARG A 79 21.17 -5.88 1.23
CA ARG A 79 20.37 -6.90 0.53
C ARG A 79 20.11 -8.11 1.40
N GLN A 80 21.11 -8.63 2.09
CA GLN A 80 20.98 -9.77 3.00
C GLN A 80 20.08 -9.44 4.21
N LEU A 81 20.29 -8.29 4.85
CA LEU A 81 19.47 -7.85 5.98
C LEU A 81 18.02 -7.64 5.57
N THR A 82 17.78 -7.04 4.41
CA THR A 82 16.43 -6.82 3.88
C THR A 82 15.73 -8.14 3.56
N ALA A 83 16.43 -9.09 2.94
CA ALA A 83 15.89 -10.42 2.64
C ALA A 83 15.45 -11.15 3.93
N ARG A 84 16.32 -11.16 4.96
CA ARG A 84 16.00 -11.74 6.28
C ARG A 84 14.82 -11.02 6.96
N HIS A 85 14.77 -9.70 6.85
CA HIS A 85 13.67 -8.91 7.40
C HIS A 85 12.33 -9.30 6.75
N LEU A 86 12.26 -9.41 5.43
CA LEU A 86 11.05 -9.83 4.70
C LEU A 86 10.62 -11.25 5.07
N GLN A 87 11.56 -12.18 5.14
CA GLN A 87 11.29 -13.55 5.58
C GLN A 87 10.69 -13.57 6.99
N LYS A 88 11.25 -12.78 7.92
CA LYS A 88 10.73 -12.65 9.28
C LYS A 88 9.30 -12.09 9.31
N LEU A 89 8.98 -11.09 8.48
CA LEU A 89 7.62 -10.54 8.39
C LEU A 89 6.60 -11.60 7.94
N ASP A 90 6.95 -12.41 6.94
CA ASP A 90 6.05 -13.48 6.46
C ASP A 90 5.95 -14.66 7.43
N LEU A 91 7.03 -15.00 8.13
CA LEU A 91 6.99 -16.02 9.21
C LEU A 91 6.12 -15.56 10.38
N GLN A 92 6.24 -14.31 10.81
CA GLN A 92 5.41 -13.75 11.88
C GLN A 92 3.93 -13.70 11.48
N ALA A 93 3.63 -13.37 10.22
CA ALA A 93 2.27 -13.41 9.69
C ALA A 93 1.71 -14.84 9.59
N ALA A 94 2.58 -15.84 9.47
CA ALA A 94 2.17 -17.25 9.38
C ALA A 94 1.94 -17.90 10.76
N SER A 95 2.78 -17.60 11.75
CA SER A 95 2.72 -18.20 13.10
C SER A 95 1.47 -17.83 13.89
N ARG A 96 0.82 -16.72 13.52
CA ARG A 96 -0.41 -16.21 14.17
C ARG A 96 -1.70 -16.74 13.53
N LEU A 97 -1.58 -17.45 12.40
CA LEU A 97 -2.65 -18.25 11.79
C LEU A 97 -2.36 -19.71 12.10
N GLY A 98 -3.16 -20.34 12.94
CA GLY A 98 -3.24 -21.81 12.93
C GLY A 98 -3.44 -22.26 11.45
N VAL A 99 -2.54 -23.14 11.00
CA VAL A 99 -2.43 -23.71 9.65
C VAL A 99 -3.70 -23.60 8.79
N MET A 100 -3.77 -22.66 7.86
CA MET A 100 -4.77 -22.65 6.80
C MET A 100 -4.18 -23.24 5.53
N LYS A 101 -4.71 -24.38 5.11
CA LYS A 101 -4.38 -25.08 3.89
C LYS A 101 -4.74 -24.24 2.66
N CYS A 102 -3.76 -23.71 1.94
CA CYS A 102 -3.98 -23.05 0.64
C CYS A 102 -4.03 -23.99 -0.56
N TRP A 103 -3.72 -25.27 -0.38
CA TRP A 103 -3.66 -26.27 -1.47
C TRP A 103 -4.13 -27.64 -0.99
N SER A 104 -5.31 -28.05 -1.41
CA SER A 104 -5.67 -29.46 -1.60
C SER A 104 -6.61 -29.55 -2.79
N ASP A 105 -6.05 -29.66 -4.00
CA ASP A 105 -6.77 -30.29 -5.11
C ASP A 105 -6.54 -31.80 -4.97
N GLY A 106 -7.57 -32.52 -4.53
CA GLY A 106 -7.80 -33.93 -4.82
C GLY A 106 -6.81 -34.96 -4.28
N ALA A 107 -6.60 -35.04 -2.97
CA ALA A 107 -6.12 -36.27 -2.35
C ALA A 107 -6.74 -36.47 -0.97
N MET A 108 -7.56 -37.48 -0.81
CA MET A 108 -8.09 -37.94 0.46
C MET A 108 -6.97 -38.53 1.34
N ASN A 109 -7.14 -38.26 2.64
CA ASN A 109 -6.45 -38.75 3.83
C ASN A 109 -5.28 -37.93 4.33
N PRO A 110 -5.46 -37.20 5.45
CA PRO A 110 -4.38 -36.58 6.20
C PRO A 110 -3.85 -37.57 7.23
N THR A 111 -2.64 -38.09 7.02
CA THR A 111 -1.84 -38.58 8.13
C THR A 111 -1.30 -37.41 8.94
N PRO A 112 -1.39 -37.38 10.27
CA PRO A 112 -0.89 -36.28 11.07
C PRO A 112 0.63 -36.37 11.21
N HIS A 113 1.36 -35.60 10.40
CA HIS A 113 2.77 -35.33 10.64
C HIS A 113 2.93 -33.96 11.31
N HIS A 114 3.40 -34.00 12.54
CA HIS A 114 3.71 -32.87 13.39
C HIS A 114 4.92 -32.07 12.84
N SER A 115 4.67 -31.01 12.07
CA SER A 115 5.49 -29.80 12.11
C SER A 115 4.66 -28.60 11.60
N ASN A 116 4.19 -27.80 12.52
CA ASN A 116 3.33 -26.63 12.28
C ASN A 116 4.09 -25.40 11.77
N THR A 117 5.27 -25.53 11.18
CA THR A 117 6.02 -24.40 10.68
C THR A 117 5.77 -24.26 9.17
N PRO A 118 5.25 -23.11 8.68
CA PRO A 118 5.12 -22.88 7.25
C PRO A 118 6.51 -22.95 6.60
N ILE A 119 6.72 -23.89 5.71
CA ILE A 119 7.97 -24.02 4.94
C ILE A 119 7.97 -22.87 3.92
N LEU A 120 8.63 -21.76 4.27
CA LEU A 120 9.00 -20.76 3.28
C LEU A 120 10.26 -21.24 2.56
N HIS A 121 10.16 -21.45 1.26
CA HIS A 121 11.32 -21.86 0.46
C HIS A 121 12.47 -20.86 0.63
N PRO A 122 13.68 -21.29 0.98
CA PRO A 122 14.82 -20.39 1.20
C PRO A 122 15.13 -19.48 0.02
N GLU A 123 14.85 -19.94 -1.21
CA GLU A 123 15.06 -19.17 -2.44
C GLU A 123 14.09 -18.00 -2.63
N THR A 124 12.91 -18.03 -1.99
CA THR A 124 11.89 -16.99 -2.10
C THR A 124 12.43 -15.63 -1.66
N TYR A 125 13.21 -15.61 -0.58
CA TYR A 125 13.81 -14.39 0.00
C TYR A 125 15.31 -14.30 -0.28
N SER A 126 15.77 -14.78 -1.43
CA SER A 126 17.16 -14.76 -1.79
C SER A 126 17.65 -13.32 -2.02
N SER A 127 18.74 -12.94 -1.31
CA SER A 127 19.40 -11.66 -1.55
C SER A 127 19.97 -11.56 -2.97
N LYS A 128 20.20 -12.67 -3.68
CA LYS A 128 20.66 -12.68 -5.07
C LYS A 128 19.62 -12.08 -6.03
N ARG A 129 18.33 -12.20 -5.70
CA ARG A 129 17.20 -11.66 -6.49
C ARG A 129 16.68 -10.31 -5.95
N LEU A 130 17.35 -9.72 -4.95
CA LEU A 130 16.98 -8.47 -4.33
C LEU A 130 17.80 -7.32 -4.93
N LEU A 131 17.11 -6.32 -5.47
CA LEU A 131 17.67 -5.09 -6.05
C LEU A 131 17.36 -3.91 -5.12
N ILE A 132 18.36 -3.10 -4.79
CA ILE A 132 18.16 -1.82 -4.09
C ILE A 132 17.91 -0.73 -5.12
N THR A 133 16.95 0.15 -4.81
CA THR A 133 16.52 1.23 -5.70
C THR A 133 16.38 2.56 -4.97
N SER A 134 16.33 3.66 -5.70
CA SER A 134 16.08 5.02 -5.17
C SER A 134 14.60 5.20 -4.81
N GLY A 135 14.15 4.48 -3.77
CA GLY A 135 12.75 4.30 -3.40
C GLY A 135 12.04 3.28 -4.31
N SER A 136 10.88 2.78 -3.86
CA SER A 136 10.07 1.83 -4.66
C SER A 136 9.57 2.42 -5.98
N GLN A 137 9.45 3.75 -6.10
CA GLN A 137 9.01 4.41 -7.33
C GLN A 137 9.98 4.16 -8.50
N GLN A 138 11.30 4.12 -8.27
CA GLN A 138 12.26 3.75 -9.31
C GLN A 138 12.03 2.30 -9.77
N LEU A 139 11.74 1.38 -8.86
CA LEU A 139 11.44 0.00 -9.24
C LEU A 139 10.19 -0.11 -10.11
N LEU A 140 9.12 0.64 -9.78
CA LEU A 140 7.90 0.74 -10.60
C LEU A 140 8.23 1.17 -12.03
N TYR A 141 9.01 2.24 -12.17
CA TYR A 141 9.41 2.77 -13.48
C TYR A 141 10.25 1.77 -14.26
N LEU A 142 11.32 1.24 -13.67
CA LEU A 142 12.24 0.30 -14.30
C LEU A 142 11.56 -1.02 -14.69
N THR A 143 10.60 -1.50 -13.87
CA THR A 143 9.83 -2.70 -14.20
C THR A 143 8.92 -2.46 -15.40
N ALA A 144 8.22 -1.33 -15.44
CA ALA A 144 7.39 -0.97 -16.59
C ALA A 144 8.25 -0.81 -17.86
N GLU A 145 9.47 -0.30 -17.72
CA GLU A 145 10.41 -0.13 -18.82
C GLU A 145 10.96 -1.46 -19.35
N ALA A 146 11.32 -2.37 -18.45
CA ALA A 146 11.88 -3.67 -18.80
C ALA A 146 10.86 -4.64 -19.38
N LEU A 147 9.59 -4.52 -18.98
CA LEU A 147 8.57 -5.54 -19.25
C LEU A 147 7.58 -5.13 -20.35
N CYS A 148 7.34 -3.83 -20.54
CA CYS A 148 6.23 -3.33 -21.36
C CYS A 148 6.70 -2.49 -22.54
N ASN A 149 6.11 -2.75 -23.69
CA ASN A 149 6.19 -1.91 -24.87
C ASN A 149 5.04 -0.90 -24.90
N GLU A 150 5.18 0.18 -25.69
CA GLU A 150 4.10 1.14 -25.92
C GLU A 150 2.83 0.44 -26.41
N GLY A 151 1.70 0.74 -25.80
CA GLY A 151 0.39 0.13 -26.09
C GLY A 151 0.13 -1.18 -25.34
N ASP A 152 1.09 -1.72 -24.58
CA ASP A 152 0.83 -2.86 -23.71
C ASP A 152 -0.11 -2.50 -22.55
N ILE A 153 -0.72 -3.52 -21.95
CA ILE A 153 -1.76 -3.37 -20.96
C ILE A 153 -1.23 -3.76 -19.59
N VAL A 154 -1.48 -2.88 -18.62
CA VAL A 154 -1.26 -3.13 -17.19
C VAL A 154 -2.63 -3.17 -16.50
N LEU A 155 -2.92 -4.28 -15.83
CA LEU A 155 -4.09 -4.39 -14.96
C LEU A 155 -3.78 -3.67 -13.65
N VAL A 156 -4.72 -2.86 -13.16
CA VAL A 156 -4.56 -2.09 -11.93
C VAL A 156 -5.80 -2.19 -11.06
N GLU A 157 -5.64 -2.12 -9.76
CA GLU A 157 -6.77 -1.86 -8.86
C GLU A 157 -7.44 -0.53 -9.21
N ASP A 158 -8.70 -0.41 -8.90
CA ASP A 158 -9.48 0.78 -9.22
C ASP A 158 -10.37 1.18 -8.03
N PRO A 159 -9.98 2.22 -7.27
CA PRO A 159 -8.85 3.14 -7.48
C PRO A 159 -7.47 2.57 -7.12
N THR A 160 -6.40 3.21 -7.60
CA THR A 160 -5.02 2.83 -7.32
C THR A 160 -4.09 4.02 -7.10
N TYR A 161 -2.80 3.77 -6.91
CA TYR A 161 -1.77 4.78 -6.71
C TYR A 161 -1.56 5.63 -7.98
N PHE A 162 -1.99 6.89 -7.91
CA PHE A 162 -2.02 7.79 -9.07
C PHE A 162 -0.64 8.10 -9.67
N VAL A 163 0.46 8.00 -8.87
CA VAL A 163 1.81 8.20 -9.42
C VAL A 163 2.18 7.07 -10.36
N PHE A 164 1.73 5.84 -10.10
CA PHE A 164 1.93 4.74 -11.04
C PHE A 164 1.10 4.93 -12.32
N LEU A 165 -0.11 5.47 -12.23
CA LEU A 165 -0.90 5.85 -13.41
C LEU A 165 -0.16 6.88 -14.28
N GLY A 166 0.55 7.83 -13.66
CA GLY A 166 1.43 8.77 -14.37
C GLY A 166 2.61 8.08 -15.07
N ILE A 167 3.20 7.04 -14.47
CA ILE A 167 4.24 6.22 -15.12
C ILE A 167 3.66 5.50 -16.33
N LEU A 168 2.49 4.88 -16.21
CA LEU A 168 1.83 4.21 -17.34
C LEU A 168 1.55 5.18 -18.48
N GLN A 169 1.02 6.36 -18.16
CA GLN A 169 0.74 7.42 -19.14
C GLN A 169 2.03 7.87 -19.87
N SER A 170 3.11 8.17 -19.13
CA SER A 170 4.37 8.62 -19.73
C SER A 170 5.00 7.55 -20.63
N ARG A 171 4.86 6.27 -20.27
CA ARG A 171 5.36 5.12 -21.04
C ARG A 171 4.43 4.72 -22.21
N GLY A 172 3.25 5.33 -22.33
CA GLY A 172 2.25 5.00 -23.36
C GLY A 172 1.59 3.63 -23.12
N LEU A 173 1.51 3.19 -21.87
CA LEU A 173 0.86 1.96 -21.48
C LEU A 173 -0.63 2.20 -21.24
N ARG A 174 -1.42 1.17 -21.43
CA ARG A 174 -2.88 1.20 -21.21
C ARG A 174 -3.21 0.57 -19.87
N ALA A 175 -3.87 1.32 -19.02
CA ALA A 175 -4.40 0.76 -17.77
C ALA A 175 -5.76 0.09 -18.02
N ARG A 176 -5.99 -1.09 -17.42
CA ARG A 176 -7.30 -1.73 -17.34
C ARG A 176 -7.65 -1.91 -15.87
N ALA A 177 -8.78 -1.35 -15.52
CA ALA A 177 -9.26 -1.24 -14.15
C ALA A 177 -9.86 -2.55 -13.64
N VAL A 178 -9.49 -2.96 -12.45
CA VAL A 178 -10.10 -4.07 -11.71
C VAL A 178 -10.67 -3.56 -10.41
N ARG A 179 -11.95 -3.78 -10.18
CA ARG A 179 -12.68 -3.26 -9.02
C ARG A 179 -12.02 -3.67 -7.70
N LEU A 180 -11.92 -2.72 -6.80
CA LEU A 180 -11.51 -2.91 -5.42
C LEU A 180 -12.74 -2.90 -4.51
N GLU A 181 -12.82 -3.87 -3.61
CA GLU A 181 -13.83 -4.01 -2.56
C GLU A 181 -13.25 -3.64 -1.19
N ARG A 182 -14.09 -3.63 -0.15
CA ARG A 182 -13.63 -3.30 1.21
C ARG A 182 -12.63 -4.31 1.80
N ASP A 183 -12.62 -5.53 1.30
CA ASP A 183 -11.72 -6.62 1.72
C ASP A 183 -10.64 -6.94 0.68
N GLY A 184 -10.40 -6.04 -0.27
CA GLY A 184 -9.36 -6.15 -1.30
C GLY A 184 -9.92 -6.35 -2.70
N LEU A 185 -9.12 -6.94 -3.57
CA LEU A 185 -9.40 -7.10 -4.99
C LEU A 185 -10.65 -7.96 -5.27
N ASP A 186 -11.50 -7.52 -6.22
CA ASP A 186 -12.61 -8.32 -6.76
C ASP A 186 -12.10 -9.30 -7.81
N LEU A 187 -11.91 -10.57 -7.40
CA LEU A 187 -11.40 -11.63 -8.28
C LEU A 187 -12.39 -12.00 -9.40
N ALA A 188 -13.70 -11.93 -9.15
CA ALA A 188 -14.71 -12.20 -10.17
C ALA A 188 -14.69 -11.11 -11.25
N HIS A 189 -14.51 -9.85 -10.87
CA HIS A 189 -14.32 -8.77 -11.84
C HIS A 189 -13.03 -8.94 -12.63
N LEU A 190 -11.91 -9.30 -11.98
CA LEU A 190 -10.65 -9.60 -12.68
C LEU A 190 -10.84 -10.69 -13.73
N GLU A 191 -11.53 -11.78 -13.39
CA GLU A 191 -11.77 -12.85 -14.36
C GLU A 191 -12.58 -12.37 -15.56
N ARG A 192 -13.64 -11.56 -15.34
CA ARG A 192 -14.42 -10.95 -16.42
C ARG A 192 -13.56 -10.05 -17.31
N VAL A 193 -12.67 -9.24 -16.74
CA VAL A 193 -11.74 -8.37 -17.47
C VAL A 193 -10.80 -9.21 -18.34
N LEU A 194 -10.17 -10.25 -17.79
CA LEU A 194 -9.28 -11.13 -18.52
C LEU A 194 -10.00 -11.89 -19.66
N GLN A 195 -11.21 -12.37 -19.41
CA GLN A 195 -12.05 -13.01 -20.44
C GLN A 195 -12.42 -12.03 -21.57
N SER A 196 -12.77 -10.78 -21.23
CA SER A 196 -13.05 -9.74 -22.21
C SER A 196 -11.81 -9.45 -23.08
N LEU A 197 -10.63 -9.29 -22.46
CA LEU A 197 -9.36 -9.06 -23.17
C LEU A 197 -8.96 -10.26 -24.05
N ARG A 198 -9.30 -11.48 -23.64
CA ARG A 198 -9.12 -12.68 -24.47
C ARG A 198 -10.02 -12.67 -25.69
N ARG A 199 -11.31 -12.37 -25.52
CA ARG A 199 -12.28 -12.34 -26.64
C ARG A 199 -11.95 -11.30 -27.70
N ASN A 200 -11.43 -10.14 -27.31
CA ASN A 200 -11.06 -9.07 -28.26
C ASN A 200 -9.61 -9.12 -28.72
N GLY A 201 -8.87 -10.22 -28.45
CA GLY A 201 -7.50 -10.43 -28.88
C GLY A 201 -6.44 -9.60 -28.14
N ALA A 202 -6.82 -8.79 -27.15
CA ALA A 202 -5.91 -7.88 -26.45
C ALA A 202 -5.12 -8.55 -25.31
N LEU A 203 -5.46 -9.80 -24.95
CA LEU A 203 -4.82 -10.50 -23.83
C LEU A 203 -3.30 -10.67 -24.00
N ARG A 204 -2.81 -10.80 -25.26
CA ARG A 204 -1.36 -10.87 -25.58
C ARG A 204 -0.57 -9.63 -25.17
N ARG A 205 -1.26 -8.50 -24.97
CA ARG A 205 -0.65 -7.24 -24.49
C ARG A 205 -0.64 -7.10 -22.98
N VAL A 206 -1.31 -7.99 -22.24
CA VAL A 206 -1.35 -7.92 -20.77
C VAL A 206 -0.05 -8.43 -20.19
N LYS A 207 0.75 -7.57 -19.58
CA LYS A 207 2.07 -7.90 -19.05
C LYS A 207 2.09 -8.03 -17.52
N LEU A 208 1.29 -7.22 -16.83
CA LEU A 208 1.45 -6.95 -15.41
C LEU A 208 0.09 -6.70 -14.75
N PHE A 209 -0.09 -7.21 -13.54
CA PHE A 209 -1.07 -6.76 -12.57
C PHE A 209 -0.36 -5.97 -11.47
N TYR A 210 -0.73 -4.72 -11.25
CA TYR A 210 -0.22 -3.87 -10.17
C TYR A 210 -1.19 -3.87 -8.99
N LEU A 211 -0.69 -4.24 -7.82
CA LEU A 211 -1.44 -4.39 -6.58
C LEU A 211 -0.74 -3.63 -5.46
N VAL A 212 -1.41 -2.67 -4.81
CA VAL A 212 -0.97 -2.07 -3.56
C VAL A 212 -1.56 -2.87 -2.41
N SER A 213 -0.83 -3.88 -1.95
CA SER A 213 -1.36 -4.98 -1.14
C SER A 213 -1.84 -4.60 0.25
N TYR A 214 -1.24 -3.57 0.87
CA TYR A 214 -1.41 -3.31 2.31
C TYR A 214 -1.76 -1.86 2.54
N PHE A 215 -2.85 -1.62 3.28
CA PHE A 215 -3.28 -0.27 3.65
C PHE A 215 -3.16 0.70 2.47
N GLN A 216 -3.76 0.28 1.38
CA GLN A 216 -3.60 0.81 0.03
C GLN A 216 -3.70 2.34 -0.04
N ASN A 217 -2.87 2.95 -0.85
CA ASN A 217 -3.05 4.31 -1.32
C ASN A 217 -3.85 4.27 -2.64
N PRO A 218 -5.14 4.76 -2.65
CA PRO A 218 -5.70 5.77 -1.74
C PRO A 218 -6.65 5.24 -0.64
N THR A 219 -7.11 4.00 -0.66
CA THR A 219 -8.31 3.55 0.04
C THR A 219 -8.11 3.10 1.49
N GLY A 220 -6.87 2.78 1.88
CA GLY A 220 -6.57 2.15 3.17
C GLY A 220 -6.90 0.65 3.24
N VAL A 221 -7.39 0.05 2.15
CA VAL A 221 -7.77 -1.37 2.08
C VAL A 221 -6.55 -2.28 2.05
N THR A 222 -6.65 -3.46 2.65
CA THR A 222 -5.66 -4.53 2.52
C THR A 222 -6.26 -5.70 1.74
N THR A 223 -5.57 -6.14 0.69
CA THR A 223 -5.92 -7.36 -0.05
C THR A 223 -5.37 -8.57 0.70
N GLY A 224 -6.26 -9.39 1.25
CA GLY A 224 -5.92 -10.55 2.07
C GLY A 224 -5.16 -11.64 1.31
N PHE A 225 -4.45 -12.49 2.05
CA PHE A 225 -3.59 -13.53 1.47
C PHE A 225 -4.34 -14.50 0.56
N GLN A 226 -5.56 -14.89 0.91
CA GLN A 226 -6.39 -15.77 0.07
C GLN A 226 -6.74 -15.13 -1.28
N LYS A 227 -7.04 -13.82 -1.29
CA LYS A 227 -7.26 -13.09 -2.55
C LYS A 227 -5.98 -13.01 -3.41
N LYS A 228 -4.78 -12.92 -2.79
CA LYS A 228 -3.50 -12.99 -3.51
C LYS A 228 -3.26 -14.37 -4.13
N CYS A 229 -3.60 -15.45 -3.41
CA CYS A 229 -3.58 -16.80 -3.95
C CYS A 229 -4.52 -16.94 -5.17
N GLY A 230 -5.76 -16.45 -5.04
CA GLY A 230 -6.75 -16.45 -6.12
C GLY A 230 -6.31 -15.61 -7.32
N LEU A 231 -5.73 -14.43 -7.07
CA LEU A 231 -5.16 -13.58 -8.11
C LEU A 231 -4.08 -14.30 -8.92
N LEU A 232 -3.10 -14.91 -8.26
CA LEU A 232 -2.02 -15.65 -8.93
C LEU A 232 -2.55 -16.85 -9.72
N LYS A 233 -3.55 -17.57 -9.19
CA LYS A 233 -4.23 -18.65 -9.92
C LYS A 233 -4.91 -18.14 -11.19
N LEU A 234 -5.61 -16.99 -11.11
CA LEU A 234 -6.25 -16.39 -12.27
C LEU A 234 -5.24 -15.93 -13.31
N LEU A 235 -4.17 -15.22 -12.93
CA LEU A 235 -3.13 -14.81 -13.87
C LEU A 235 -2.54 -16.02 -14.58
N LYS A 236 -2.17 -17.07 -13.84
CA LYS A 236 -1.63 -18.33 -14.41
C LYS A 236 -2.60 -19.01 -15.39
N LYS A 237 -3.91 -19.04 -15.09
CA LYS A 237 -4.96 -19.60 -15.96
C LYS A 237 -4.95 -18.95 -17.35
N PHE A 238 -4.63 -17.65 -17.44
CA PHE A 238 -4.67 -16.92 -18.70
C PHE A 238 -3.32 -16.83 -19.43
N GLU A 239 -2.19 -17.20 -18.81
CA GLU A 239 -0.85 -17.12 -19.42
C GLU A 239 -0.74 -17.89 -20.73
N ARG A 240 -1.31 -19.10 -20.82
CA ARG A 240 -1.30 -19.91 -22.08
C ARG A 240 -1.96 -19.14 -23.23
N ALA A 241 -3.07 -18.46 -22.97
CA ALA A 241 -3.78 -17.68 -23.98
C ALA A 241 -3.10 -16.32 -24.26
N ALA A 242 -2.35 -15.77 -23.31
CA ALA A 242 -1.53 -14.60 -23.48
C ALA A 242 -0.24 -14.89 -24.30
N GLY A 243 0.26 -16.13 -24.24
CA GLY A 243 1.49 -16.57 -24.88
C GLY A 243 2.77 -16.18 -24.10
N HIS A 244 2.62 -15.70 -22.88
CA HIS A 244 3.72 -15.32 -21.98
C HIS A 244 3.23 -15.23 -20.52
N PRO A 245 4.16 -15.17 -19.53
CA PRO A 245 3.81 -14.91 -18.14
C PRO A 245 3.11 -13.55 -17.96
N ILE A 246 2.13 -13.50 -17.04
CA ILE A 246 1.53 -12.26 -16.55
C ILE A 246 1.99 -12.08 -15.10
N TYR A 247 2.84 -11.08 -14.85
CA TYR A 247 3.43 -10.88 -13.55
C TYR A 247 2.48 -10.18 -12.58
N LEU A 248 2.59 -10.49 -11.30
CA LEU A 248 2.02 -9.70 -10.22
C LEU A 248 3.10 -8.76 -9.67
N PHE A 249 2.85 -7.44 -9.73
CA PHE A 249 3.67 -6.47 -9.00
C PHE A 249 2.97 -6.15 -7.68
N GLU A 250 3.52 -6.65 -6.59
CA GLU A 250 3.04 -6.40 -5.23
C GLU A 250 3.78 -5.20 -4.62
N ASP A 251 3.12 -4.04 -4.56
CA ASP A 251 3.63 -2.85 -3.88
C ASP A 251 3.28 -2.92 -2.38
N ALA A 252 4.31 -3.02 -1.56
CA ALA A 252 4.22 -3.22 -0.12
C ALA A 252 4.69 -2.00 0.68
N ALA A 253 4.58 -0.79 0.12
CA ALA A 253 5.12 0.43 0.73
C ALA A 253 4.60 0.72 2.15
N TYR A 254 3.40 0.25 2.49
CA TYR A 254 2.74 0.50 3.79
C TYR A 254 2.66 -0.73 4.69
N ARG A 255 3.20 -1.89 4.28
CA ARG A 255 3.05 -3.18 4.96
C ARG A 255 3.35 -3.12 6.46
N GLU A 256 4.35 -2.37 6.85
CA GLU A 256 4.79 -2.27 8.24
C GLU A 256 4.06 -1.18 9.05
N LEU A 257 3.11 -0.47 8.45
CA LEU A 257 2.34 0.58 9.12
C LEU A 257 0.96 0.09 9.60
N CYS A 258 0.83 -1.16 10.01
CA CYS A 258 -0.37 -1.67 10.67
C CYS A 258 -0.56 -1.02 12.05
N PHE A 259 -1.80 -0.78 12.47
CA PHE A 259 -2.07 -0.23 13.80
C PHE A 259 -1.98 -1.35 14.86
N GLN A 260 -1.29 -1.07 15.96
CA GLN A 260 -1.33 -1.96 17.11
C GLN A 260 -2.64 -1.78 17.88
N LYS A 261 -3.27 -2.89 18.29
CA LYS A 261 -4.41 -2.83 19.23
C LYS A 261 -3.91 -2.36 20.59
N ASP A 262 -4.63 -1.43 21.22
CA ASP A 262 -4.40 -1.08 22.61
C ASP A 262 -4.88 -2.28 23.48
N ASN A 263 -3.95 -3.08 23.99
CA ASN A 263 -4.25 -4.18 24.94
C ASN A 263 -4.69 -3.68 26.32
N GLN A 264 -4.90 -2.37 26.51
CA GLN A 264 -5.26 -1.79 27.81
C GLN A 264 -6.76 -1.82 28.14
N ALA A 265 -7.63 -2.30 27.24
CA ALA A 265 -9.08 -2.36 27.53
C ALA A 265 -9.53 -3.66 28.23
N GLN A 266 -8.63 -4.60 28.54
CA GLN A 266 -8.99 -5.87 29.19
C GLN A 266 -8.49 -6.05 30.62
N SER A 267 -7.82 -5.07 31.23
CA SER A 267 -7.28 -5.18 32.60
C SER A 267 -7.97 -4.32 33.67
N SER A 268 -9.17 -3.80 33.39
CA SER A 268 -9.98 -3.14 34.43
C SER A 268 -11.37 -3.78 34.51
N GLY A 269 -11.51 -4.84 35.25
CA GLY A 269 -12.84 -5.39 35.57
C GLY A 269 -12.87 -6.87 35.87
N SER A 270 -12.20 -7.30 36.94
CA SER A 270 -12.67 -8.46 37.72
C SER A 270 -12.05 -8.44 39.13
N THR A 271 -12.65 -7.69 40.01
CA THR A 271 -12.67 -8.05 41.44
C THR A 271 -13.70 -9.17 41.58
N PRO A 272 -13.37 -10.27 42.24
CA PRO A 272 -14.35 -11.33 42.53
C PRO A 272 -15.25 -10.88 43.67
N SER A 273 -16.53 -10.67 43.40
CA SER A 273 -17.55 -10.61 44.45
C SER A 273 -18.10 -12.00 44.75
N PRO A 274 -18.44 -12.32 46.04
CA PRO A 274 -18.85 -13.64 46.46
C PRO A 274 -20.28 -13.96 46.01
N ARG A 275 -20.53 -15.23 45.68
CA ARG A 275 -21.85 -15.76 45.33
C ARG A 275 -22.80 -15.71 46.52
N PRO A 276 -24.09 -15.48 46.30
CA PRO A 276 -25.14 -16.17 47.04
C PRO A 276 -25.84 -17.19 46.16
N SER A 277 -26.16 -18.26 46.82
CA SER A 277 -26.91 -19.41 46.36
C SER A 277 -28.38 -19.11 46.14
N GLY A 278 -29.00 -19.77 45.14
CA GLY A 278 -30.39 -20.21 45.21
C GLY A 278 -31.35 -19.57 44.25
N GLU A 279 -31.91 -20.38 43.47
CA GLU A 279 -33.31 -20.62 43.11
C GLU A 279 -33.69 -20.49 41.62
N ARG A 280 -34.51 -21.50 41.25
CA ARG A 280 -35.04 -21.87 39.95
C ARG A 280 -36.24 -21.00 39.52
N ALA A 281 -36.46 -21.04 38.26
CA ALA A 281 -37.71 -21.22 37.50
C ALA A 281 -38.19 -20.06 36.62
N GLY A 282 -38.61 -20.42 35.42
CA GLY A 282 -39.67 -19.70 34.73
C GLY A 282 -39.41 -19.36 33.24
N ALA A 283 -39.88 -20.24 32.39
CA ALA A 283 -39.98 -20.03 30.94
C ALA A 283 -41.16 -19.13 30.52
N ARG A 284 -41.06 -18.59 29.29
CA ARG A 284 -42.07 -18.04 28.33
C ARG A 284 -41.72 -16.62 27.96
N GLY A 285 -41.65 -16.16 26.69
CA GLY A 285 -42.18 -16.58 25.43
C GLY A 285 -42.34 -15.34 24.55
N LEU A 286 -42.00 -15.47 23.29
CA LEU A 286 -42.52 -14.71 22.14
C LEU A 286 -42.45 -13.16 22.11
N GLY A 287 -41.78 -12.63 21.11
CA GLY A 287 -41.89 -11.24 20.62
C GLY A 287 -40.93 -10.95 19.49
N LEU A 288 -41.30 -11.34 18.26
CA LEU A 288 -40.67 -10.87 17.02
C LEU A 288 -41.04 -9.40 16.82
N GLU A 289 -40.08 -8.49 16.89
CA GLU A 289 -40.22 -7.19 16.24
C GLU A 289 -38.93 -6.85 15.48
N ASN A 290 -39.11 -6.76 14.15
CA ASN A 290 -38.15 -6.27 13.18
C ASN A 290 -37.92 -4.78 13.38
N HIS A 291 -36.80 -4.37 13.96
CA HIS A 291 -36.30 -3.01 13.82
C HIS A 291 -35.06 -3.01 12.91
N TRP A 292 -35.28 -2.62 11.67
CA TRP A 292 -34.24 -2.34 10.69
C TRP A 292 -33.50 -1.08 11.10
N SER A 293 -32.30 -1.23 11.65
CA SER A 293 -31.39 -0.13 11.98
C SER A 293 -30.45 0.14 10.80
N PRO A 294 -30.34 1.39 10.29
CA PRO A 294 -29.53 1.71 9.13
C PRO A 294 -28.03 1.89 9.42
N HIS A 295 -27.53 1.39 10.55
CA HIS A 295 -26.10 1.35 10.80
C HIS A 295 -25.56 -0.03 10.41
N PRO A 296 -24.62 -0.11 9.44
CA PRO A 296 -23.95 -1.38 9.20
C PRO A 296 -23.26 -1.81 10.50
N ALA A 297 -23.51 -3.06 10.88
CA ALA A 297 -22.90 -3.70 12.05
C ALA A 297 -21.38 -3.39 12.09
N PRO A 298 -20.78 -3.19 13.29
CA PRO A 298 -19.35 -3.04 13.39
C PRO A 298 -18.73 -4.29 12.78
N LEU A 299 -17.92 -4.09 11.73
CA LEU A 299 -17.17 -5.16 11.10
C LEU A 299 -16.44 -5.93 12.20
N LEU A 300 -16.73 -7.21 12.27
CA LEU A 300 -16.05 -8.22 13.07
C LEU A 300 -14.57 -7.90 13.16
N GLY A 301 -14.03 -7.99 14.37
CA GLY A 301 -12.69 -7.60 14.72
C GLY A 301 -11.64 -8.08 13.72
N TRP A 302 -10.60 -7.29 13.60
CA TRP A 302 -9.39 -7.43 12.79
C TRP A 302 -9.17 -8.87 12.30
N ARG A 303 -9.35 -9.08 11.00
CA ARG A 303 -9.08 -10.35 10.34
C ARG A 303 -7.60 -10.61 10.53
N GLY A 304 -7.25 -11.67 11.22
CA GLY A 304 -5.95 -11.96 11.80
C GLY A 304 -4.73 -11.64 10.93
N GLU A 305 -3.58 -11.49 11.56
CA GLU A 305 -2.28 -11.08 11.00
C GLU A 305 -1.80 -11.86 9.75
N GLY A 306 -2.45 -12.96 9.36
CA GLY A 306 -2.25 -13.63 8.09
C GLY A 306 -2.63 -12.82 6.86
N GLU A 307 -3.47 -11.78 7.02
CA GLU A 307 -3.84 -10.88 5.93
C GLU A 307 -2.64 -10.07 5.42
N VAL A 308 -1.62 -9.83 6.24
CA VAL A 308 -0.38 -9.11 5.85
C VAL A 308 0.72 -10.02 5.26
N LYS A 309 0.44 -11.29 5.00
CA LYS A 309 1.36 -12.20 4.31
C LYS A 309 1.56 -11.79 2.86
N SER A 310 2.80 -11.85 2.36
CA SER A 310 3.07 -11.43 0.98
C SER A 310 2.66 -12.48 -0.05
N ALA A 311 2.45 -12.04 -1.29
CA ALA A 311 2.24 -12.93 -2.42
C ALA A 311 3.46 -13.82 -2.71
N LEU A 312 4.67 -13.39 -2.29
CA LEU A 312 5.88 -14.23 -2.37
C LEU A 312 5.76 -15.52 -1.55
N ALA A 313 4.95 -15.50 -0.47
CA ALA A 313 4.74 -16.68 0.37
C ALA A 313 3.79 -17.73 -0.24
N VAL A 314 3.19 -17.43 -1.39
CA VAL A 314 2.38 -18.40 -2.14
C VAL A 314 3.33 -19.42 -2.80
N PRO A 315 3.15 -20.73 -2.59
CA PRO A 315 4.00 -21.74 -3.21
C PRO A 315 4.09 -21.59 -4.75
N GLY A 316 5.29 -21.60 -5.29
CA GLY A 316 5.54 -21.43 -6.72
C GLY A 316 5.36 -19.99 -7.25
N ALA A 317 5.09 -19.00 -6.39
CA ALA A 317 4.92 -17.61 -6.81
C ALA A 317 6.22 -16.90 -7.14
N VAL A 318 7.36 -17.42 -6.71
CA VAL A 318 8.69 -16.79 -6.83
C VAL A 318 9.05 -16.37 -8.26
N ASP A 319 8.52 -17.05 -9.28
CA ASP A 319 8.75 -16.73 -10.69
C ASP A 319 7.66 -15.86 -11.33
N ARG A 320 6.69 -15.43 -10.53
CA ARG A 320 5.55 -14.61 -11.01
C ARG A 320 5.32 -13.33 -10.22
N VAL A 321 5.94 -13.20 -9.05
CA VAL A 321 5.77 -12.03 -8.17
C VAL A 321 7.00 -11.13 -8.24
N ILE A 322 6.76 -9.86 -8.52
CA ILE A 322 7.69 -8.76 -8.32
C ILE A 322 7.25 -8.09 -7.02
N TYR A 323 8.04 -8.21 -5.98
CA TYR A 323 7.75 -7.58 -4.69
C TYR A 323 8.51 -6.27 -4.56
N ALA A 324 7.83 -5.20 -4.22
CA ALA A 324 8.41 -3.87 -4.00
C ALA A 324 8.19 -3.42 -2.56
N GLY A 325 9.28 -3.05 -1.89
CA GLY A 325 9.25 -2.45 -0.58
C GLY A 325 10.07 -1.15 -0.52
N THR A 326 9.94 -0.42 0.58
CA THR A 326 10.66 0.84 0.77
C THR A 326 10.92 1.12 2.23
N PHE A 327 12.03 1.77 2.53
CA PHE A 327 12.33 2.34 3.85
C PHE A 327 11.77 3.77 4.01
N SER A 328 11.19 4.34 2.94
CA SER A 328 10.65 5.71 2.96
C SER A 328 9.49 5.88 3.93
N LYS A 329 8.58 4.90 4.06
CA LYS A 329 7.40 5.02 4.92
C LYS A 329 7.64 4.53 6.36
N PRO A 330 8.31 3.36 6.56
CA PRO A 330 8.53 2.85 7.90
C PRO A 330 9.77 3.43 8.60
N PHE A 331 10.65 4.19 7.89
CA PHE A 331 11.81 4.82 8.51
C PHE A 331 11.86 6.34 8.24
N ALA A 332 12.26 6.75 7.03
CA ALA A 332 12.34 8.17 6.69
C ALA A 332 12.21 8.39 5.18
N THR A 333 11.34 9.31 4.78
CA THR A 333 11.08 9.59 3.35
C THR A 333 12.32 10.14 2.62
N GLY A 334 13.19 10.87 3.32
CA GLY A 334 14.40 11.49 2.77
C GLY A 334 15.52 10.52 2.45
N VAL A 335 15.55 9.30 3.01
CA VAL A 335 16.62 8.33 2.72
C VAL A 335 16.55 7.77 1.30
N ARG A 336 15.41 7.85 0.63
CA ARG A 336 15.23 7.42 -0.76
C ARG A 336 15.78 6.02 -1.05
N VAL A 337 15.67 5.08 -0.12
CA VAL A 337 16.05 3.68 -0.29
C VAL A 337 14.80 2.81 -0.38
N GLY A 338 14.66 2.10 -1.48
CA GLY A 338 13.67 1.06 -1.72
C GLY A 338 14.35 -0.22 -2.16
N TYR A 339 13.57 -1.25 -2.36
CA TYR A 339 14.06 -2.55 -2.79
C TYR A 339 12.99 -3.35 -3.50
N GLY A 340 13.43 -4.31 -4.30
CA GLY A 340 12.52 -5.30 -4.90
C GLY A 340 13.13 -6.69 -4.94
N ILE A 341 12.28 -7.70 -4.83
CA ILE A 341 12.60 -9.08 -5.19
C ILE A 341 11.93 -9.35 -6.54
N LEU A 342 12.73 -9.75 -7.52
CA LEU A 342 12.26 -9.95 -8.89
C LEU A 342 12.58 -11.36 -9.37
N PRO A 343 11.70 -11.96 -10.21
CA PRO A 343 12.00 -13.20 -10.92
C PRO A 343 13.05 -12.99 -12.03
N GLU A 344 13.79 -14.03 -12.37
CA GLU A 344 14.54 -14.06 -13.62
C GLU A 344 13.61 -14.35 -14.80
N PRO A 345 13.87 -13.83 -16.01
CA PRO A 345 15.02 -12.97 -16.36
C PRO A 345 14.83 -11.48 -16.04
N LEU A 346 13.72 -11.12 -15.40
CA LEU A 346 13.36 -9.72 -15.14
C LEU A 346 14.34 -9.02 -14.20
N PHE A 347 14.86 -9.71 -13.16
CA PHE A 347 15.88 -9.16 -12.28
C PHE A 347 17.10 -8.67 -13.08
N THR A 348 17.60 -9.50 -13.97
CA THR A 348 18.78 -9.17 -14.80
C THR A 348 18.48 -7.99 -15.73
N ALA A 349 17.32 -7.98 -16.39
CA ALA A 349 16.93 -6.88 -17.29
C ALA A 349 16.80 -5.55 -16.53
N VAL A 350 16.07 -5.54 -15.41
CA VAL A 350 15.87 -4.33 -14.58
C VAL A 350 17.18 -3.83 -14.01
N LYS A 351 18.08 -4.73 -13.57
CA LYS A 351 19.42 -4.37 -13.10
C LYS A 351 20.26 -3.70 -14.20
N HIS A 352 20.24 -4.20 -15.42
CA HIS A 352 20.98 -3.60 -16.54
C HIS A 352 20.43 -2.21 -16.89
N ILE A 353 19.11 -2.05 -16.98
CA ILE A 353 18.49 -0.74 -17.24
C ILE A 353 18.84 0.23 -16.11
N LYS A 354 18.77 -0.22 -14.83
CA LYS A 354 19.18 0.60 -13.69
C LYS A 354 20.66 1.04 -13.76
N GLY A 355 21.55 0.15 -14.23
CA GLY A 355 22.95 0.48 -14.43
C GLY A 355 23.16 1.66 -15.38
N ASN A 356 22.36 1.73 -16.44
CA ASN A 356 22.38 2.84 -17.38
C ASN A 356 21.65 4.10 -16.88
N HIS A 357 20.70 3.96 -15.93
CA HIS A 357 19.95 5.07 -15.37
C HIS A 357 20.72 5.88 -14.31
N ASP A 358 21.30 5.21 -13.32
CA ASP A 358 21.86 5.84 -12.14
C ASP A 358 23.13 5.14 -11.61
N PHE A 359 23.63 4.15 -12.35
CA PHE A 359 24.73 3.28 -11.94
C PHE A 359 24.46 2.51 -10.64
N GLY A 360 23.87 3.17 -9.64
CA GLY A 360 23.49 2.59 -8.35
C GLY A 360 22.84 3.60 -7.41
N THR A 361 22.11 3.10 -6.45
CA THR A 361 21.52 3.92 -5.36
C THR A 361 22.66 4.41 -4.44
N SER A 362 22.50 5.60 -3.82
CA SER A 362 23.47 6.19 -2.90
C SER A 362 24.05 5.17 -1.91
N SER A 363 25.37 4.94 -1.97
CA SER A 363 26.08 4.01 -1.10
C SER A 363 25.98 4.43 0.36
N LEU A 364 26.17 5.72 0.67
CA LEU A 364 26.07 6.26 2.02
C LEU A 364 24.71 5.94 2.67
N LEU A 365 23.62 6.14 1.93
CA LEU A 365 22.27 5.91 2.45
C LEU A 365 21.96 4.41 2.58
N GLN A 366 22.55 3.57 1.74
CA GLN A 366 22.46 2.12 1.89
C GLN A 366 23.16 1.65 3.17
N HIS A 367 24.38 2.13 3.45
CA HIS A 367 25.12 1.82 4.68
C HIS A 367 24.38 2.34 5.92
N LEU A 368 23.78 3.54 5.86
CA LEU A 368 22.92 4.05 6.92
C LEU A 368 21.79 3.07 7.24
N VAL A 369 21.01 2.67 6.22
CA VAL A 369 19.86 1.79 6.40
C VAL A 369 20.28 0.40 6.87
N ALA A 370 21.39 -0.14 6.33
CA ALA A 370 21.95 -1.40 6.80
C ALA A 370 22.31 -1.36 8.30
N ARG A 371 22.91 -0.25 8.74
CA ARG A 371 23.26 -0.05 10.16
C ARG A 371 22.02 0.04 11.04
N VAL A 372 21.02 0.76 10.61
CA VAL A 372 19.71 0.90 11.31
C VAL A 372 19.00 -0.44 11.45
N LEU A 373 18.99 -1.26 10.39
CA LEU A 373 18.43 -2.62 10.43
C LEU A 373 19.20 -3.54 11.38
N ALA A 374 20.54 -3.56 11.27
CA ALA A 374 21.39 -4.45 12.07
C ALA A 374 21.35 -4.13 13.57
N SER A 375 21.15 -2.87 13.96
CA SER A 375 21.13 -2.43 15.37
C SER A 375 19.78 -2.60 16.07
N GLY A 376 18.74 -3.07 15.38
CA GLY A 376 17.39 -3.15 15.92
C GLY A 376 16.68 -1.79 16.10
N ILE A 377 17.32 -0.68 15.77
CA ILE A 377 16.73 0.67 15.78
C ILE A 377 15.49 0.71 14.91
N TYR A 378 15.57 0.09 13.74
CA TYR A 378 14.48 0.04 12.78
C TYR A 378 13.17 -0.50 13.39
N GLY A 379 13.20 -1.66 14.03
CA GLY A 379 12.02 -2.28 14.63
C GLY A 379 11.40 -1.44 15.74
N ARG A 380 12.25 -0.84 16.60
CA ARG A 380 11.78 0.08 17.65
C ARG A 380 11.10 1.33 17.08
N HIS A 381 11.66 1.88 16.00
CA HIS A 381 11.08 3.04 15.32
C HIS A 381 9.73 2.69 14.68
N VAL A 382 9.64 1.57 13.96
CA VAL A 382 8.38 1.09 13.35
C VAL A 382 7.30 0.92 14.42
N ALA A 383 7.61 0.31 15.56
CA ALA A 383 6.65 0.14 16.65
C ALA A 383 6.13 1.49 17.20
N ARG A 384 6.99 2.52 17.28
CA ARG A 384 6.56 3.89 17.65
C ARG A 384 5.63 4.49 16.60
N LEU A 385 5.97 4.34 15.31
CA LEU A 385 5.14 4.82 14.20
C LEU A 385 3.76 4.16 14.19
N GLN A 386 3.68 2.86 14.39
CA GLN A 386 2.42 2.12 14.45
C GLN A 386 1.47 2.69 15.51
N LYS A 387 1.98 2.92 16.73
CA LYS A 387 1.22 3.56 17.83
C LYS A 387 0.80 4.99 17.46
N ARG A 388 1.74 5.77 16.93
CA ARG A 388 1.49 7.18 16.55
C ARG A 388 0.41 7.28 15.48
N TYR A 389 0.48 6.46 14.43
CA TYR A 389 -0.52 6.49 13.36
C TYR A 389 -1.88 5.92 13.79
N ALA A 390 -1.90 4.90 14.65
CA ALA A 390 -3.15 4.43 15.26
C ALA A 390 -3.87 5.55 16.02
N HIS A 391 -3.11 6.33 16.82
CA HIS A 391 -3.65 7.48 17.54
C HIS A 391 -4.18 8.56 16.58
N LYS A 392 -3.40 8.98 15.57
CA LYS A 392 -3.83 10.01 14.60
C LYS A 392 -5.04 9.56 13.78
N ALA A 393 -5.12 8.29 13.39
CA ALA A 393 -6.29 7.73 12.73
C ALA A 393 -7.54 7.78 13.62
N ARG A 394 -7.40 7.49 14.92
CA ARG A 394 -8.49 7.63 15.90
C ARG A 394 -8.96 9.09 16.03
N VAL A 395 -8.03 10.05 16.09
CA VAL A 395 -8.36 11.50 16.12
C VAL A 395 -9.15 11.89 14.87
N MET A 396 -8.69 11.47 13.68
CA MET A 396 -9.37 11.75 12.42
C MET A 396 -10.75 11.10 12.36
N LYS A 397 -10.89 9.83 12.77
CA LYS A 397 -12.18 9.12 12.86
C LYS A 397 -13.20 9.87 13.70
N LEU A 398 -12.80 10.31 14.91
CA LEU A 398 -13.69 11.06 15.81
C LEU A 398 -14.09 12.41 15.21
N ALA A 399 -13.16 13.10 14.55
CA ALA A 399 -13.44 14.37 13.88
C ALA A 399 -14.42 14.17 12.68
N ILE A 400 -14.23 13.13 11.87
CA ILE A 400 -15.15 12.78 10.77
C ILE A 400 -16.55 12.52 11.32
N LYS A 401 -16.69 11.63 12.32
CA LYS A 401 -17.98 11.32 12.94
C LYS A 401 -18.70 12.56 13.47
N LYS A 402 -17.95 13.54 14.03
CA LYS A 402 -18.52 14.77 14.59
C LYS A 402 -18.93 15.78 13.51
N HIS A 403 -18.20 15.86 12.40
CA HIS A 403 -18.29 17.02 11.51
C HIS A 403 -18.80 16.70 10.11
N PHE A 404 -18.72 15.47 9.62
CA PHE A 404 -19.23 15.13 8.29
C PHE A 404 -20.74 14.90 8.31
N PRO A 405 -21.45 15.24 7.22
CA PRO A 405 -22.89 14.92 7.08
C PRO A 405 -23.10 13.40 7.04
N PRO A 406 -24.30 12.92 7.49
CA PRO A 406 -24.62 11.48 7.47
C PRO A 406 -24.58 10.83 6.08
N ALA A 407 -24.80 11.60 5.01
CA ALA A 407 -24.76 11.13 3.63
C ALA A 407 -23.34 10.84 3.11
N VAL A 408 -22.30 11.13 3.90
CA VAL A 408 -20.89 10.89 3.54
C VAL A 408 -20.44 9.56 4.10
N GLU A 409 -20.05 8.65 3.20
CA GLU A 409 -19.45 7.38 3.55
C GLU A 409 -17.94 7.51 3.66
N TRP A 410 -17.31 6.69 4.48
CA TRP A 410 -15.86 6.61 4.57
C TRP A 410 -15.40 5.24 5.00
N TRP A 411 -14.17 4.89 4.63
CA TRP A 411 -13.54 3.63 4.98
C TRP A 411 -12.52 3.86 6.09
N GLU A 412 -12.66 3.11 7.17
CA GLU A 412 -11.74 3.17 8.31
C GLU A 412 -10.50 2.31 8.02
N PRO A 413 -9.30 2.89 8.04
CA PRO A 413 -8.08 2.13 7.79
C PRO A 413 -7.65 1.36 9.05
N GLU A 414 -7.04 0.20 8.87
CA GLU A 414 -6.38 -0.61 9.91
C GLU A 414 -4.86 -0.38 9.94
N GLY A 415 -4.37 0.51 9.09
CA GLY A 415 -2.96 0.88 8.94
C GLY A 415 -2.78 1.95 7.87
N GLY A 416 -1.53 2.20 7.48
CA GLY A 416 -1.21 3.21 6.48
C GLY A 416 -1.44 4.64 6.95
N LEU A 417 -1.87 5.51 6.03
CA LEU A 417 -1.89 6.97 6.25
C LEU A 417 -3.20 7.64 5.80
N TYR A 418 -4.23 6.90 5.33
CA TYR A 418 -5.32 7.48 4.57
C TYR A 418 -6.69 7.00 5.01
N PHE A 419 -7.67 7.92 4.93
CA PHE A 419 -9.09 7.61 4.83
C PHE A 419 -9.56 7.85 3.40
N TRP A 420 -10.38 6.95 2.88
CA TRP A 420 -11.11 7.11 1.64
C TRP A 420 -12.54 7.54 1.95
N VAL A 421 -12.95 8.65 1.36
CA VAL A 421 -14.24 9.29 1.63
C VAL A 421 -15.05 9.34 0.34
N ARG A 422 -16.32 8.95 0.42
CA ARG A 422 -17.27 8.93 -0.69
C ARG A 422 -18.44 9.85 -0.39
N LEU A 423 -18.76 10.74 -1.32
CA LEU A 423 -19.90 11.63 -1.31
C LEU A 423 -21.05 11.02 -2.13
N PRO A 424 -22.28 11.56 -2.02
CA PRO A 424 -23.35 11.24 -2.95
C PRO A 424 -22.91 11.43 -4.41
N ARG A 425 -23.37 10.57 -5.32
CA ARG A 425 -22.89 10.52 -6.71
C ARG A 425 -23.05 11.82 -7.50
N ASN A 426 -23.97 12.68 -7.11
CA ASN A 426 -24.22 13.99 -7.70
C ASN A 426 -23.32 15.10 -7.16
N VAL A 427 -22.43 14.81 -6.20
CA VAL A 427 -21.53 15.77 -5.56
C VAL A 427 -20.08 15.49 -5.96
N PRO A 428 -19.56 16.14 -7.03
CA PRO A 428 -18.20 15.90 -7.51
C PRO A 428 -17.17 16.50 -6.57
N THR A 429 -16.01 15.81 -6.44
CA THR A 429 -14.88 16.20 -5.59
C THR A 429 -13.63 16.59 -6.38
N GLY A 430 -13.68 16.48 -7.72
CA GLY A 430 -12.56 16.74 -8.61
C GLY A 430 -12.04 18.18 -8.54
N VAL A 431 -10.87 18.43 -9.14
CA VAL A 431 -10.17 19.72 -9.09
C VAL A 431 -11.06 20.89 -9.54
N LYS A 432 -11.95 20.66 -10.51
CA LYS A 432 -12.88 21.68 -11.05
C LYS A 432 -14.20 21.78 -10.27
N SER A 433 -14.38 21.01 -9.20
CA SER A 433 -15.63 20.96 -8.45
C SER A 433 -15.80 22.14 -7.47
N LYS A 434 -17.06 22.43 -7.12
CA LYS A 434 -17.37 23.38 -6.05
C LYS A 434 -16.81 22.92 -4.69
N VAL A 435 -16.82 21.60 -4.43
CA VAL A 435 -16.27 21.04 -3.19
C VAL A 435 -14.78 21.36 -3.08
N PHE A 436 -14.00 21.11 -4.12
CA PHE A 436 -12.55 21.36 -4.11
C PHE A 436 -12.23 22.84 -3.98
N SER A 437 -12.83 23.68 -4.82
CA SER A 437 -12.58 25.13 -4.80
C SER A 437 -13.01 25.77 -3.48
N THR A 438 -14.14 25.33 -2.88
CA THR A 438 -14.59 25.83 -1.58
C THR A 438 -13.71 25.33 -0.44
N ALA A 439 -13.24 24.08 -0.48
CA ALA A 439 -12.28 23.56 0.49
C ALA A 439 -10.98 24.37 0.50
N LEU A 440 -10.42 24.68 -0.68
CA LEU A 440 -9.23 25.53 -0.82
C LEU A 440 -9.46 26.96 -0.31
N LYS A 441 -10.63 27.56 -0.51
CA LYS A 441 -11.00 28.88 0.05
C LYS A 441 -11.10 28.87 1.57
N ASN A 442 -11.34 27.70 2.17
CA ASN A 442 -11.37 27.48 3.62
C ASN A 442 -10.06 26.89 4.15
N ASP A 443 -8.97 27.05 3.41
CA ASP A 443 -7.62 26.58 3.77
C ASP A 443 -7.55 25.09 4.11
N VAL A 444 -8.22 24.24 3.35
CA VAL A 444 -8.12 22.79 3.44
C VAL A 444 -7.85 22.16 2.07
N LEU A 445 -6.83 21.31 2.01
CA LEU A 445 -6.47 20.55 0.80
C LEU A 445 -6.66 19.04 1.02
N TYR A 446 -7.36 18.40 0.12
CA TYR A 446 -7.49 16.94 0.02
C TYR A 446 -7.04 16.44 -1.36
N VAL A 447 -6.90 15.13 -1.55
CA VAL A 447 -6.65 14.55 -2.88
C VAL A 447 -7.98 14.22 -3.54
N PRO A 448 -8.32 14.81 -4.70
CA PRO A 448 -9.48 14.42 -5.49
C PRO A 448 -9.41 12.94 -5.89
N GLY A 449 -10.49 12.19 -5.64
CA GLY A 449 -10.51 10.75 -5.93
C GLY A 449 -10.33 10.42 -7.42
N GLU A 450 -10.82 11.29 -8.30
CA GLU A 450 -10.74 11.08 -9.76
C GLU A 450 -9.32 10.83 -10.28
N ILE A 451 -8.29 11.42 -9.65
CA ILE A 451 -6.89 11.21 -10.08
C ILE A 451 -6.35 9.83 -9.72
N CYS A 452 -7.00 9.13 -8.79
CA CYS A 452 -6.63 7.78 -8.38
C CYS A 452 -7.27 6.68 -9.24
N TYR A 453 -8.11 7.05 -10.18
CA TYR A 453 -8.78 6.13 -11.09
C TYR A 453 -8.10 6.10 -12.45
N ALA A 454 -7.88 4.88 -12.97
CA ALA A 454 -7.33 4.69 -14.30
C ALA A 454 -8.24 5.28 -15.39
N ASP A 455 -7.65 5.71 -16.50
CA ASP A 455 -8.40 6.04 -17.73
C ASP A 455 -8.74 4.74 -18.46
N ASP A 456 -9.80 4.07 -18.02
CA ASP A 456 -10.29 2.83 -18.63
C ASP A 456 -11.53 3.13 -19.49
N PRO A 457 -11.48 2.87 -20.83
CA PRO A 457 -12.61 3.13 -21.71
C PRO A 457 -13.82 2.24 -21.43
N ALA A 458 -13.66 1.17 -20.64
CA ALA A 458 -14.76 0.26 -20.29
C ALA A 458 -15.73 0.82 -19.24
N ARG A 459 -15.38 1.95 -18.59
CA ARG A 459 -16.24 2.56 -17.56
C ARG A 459 -16.13 4.08 -17.52
N ARG A 460 -17.15 4.76 -16.99
CA ARG A 460 -17.06 6.17 -16.61
C ARG A 460 -16.21 6.32 -15.33
N LYS A 461 -15.24 7.23 -15.34
CA LYS A 461 -14.37 7.52 -14.18
C LYS A 461 -15.21 8.09 -13.02
N PRO A 462 -15.13 7.51 -11.80
CA PRO A 462 -15.78 8.08 -10.61
C PRO A 462 -15.15 9.45 -10.25
N ASN A 463 -15.98 10.38 -9.78
CA ASN A 463 -15.55 11.75 -9.45
C ASN A 463 -16.14 12.30 -8.14
N HIS A 464 -16.75 11.45 -7.32
CA HIS A 464 -17.44 11.83 -6.07
C HIS A 464 -16.73 11.32 -4.81
N GLU A 465 -15.46 10.99 -4.93
CA GLU A 465 -14.65 10.44 -3.84
C GLU A 465 -13.40 11.29 -3.61
N MET A 466 -12.82 11.19 -2.41
CA MET A 466 -11.58 11.89 -2.05
C MET A 466 -10.74 11.07 -1.08
N ARG A 467 -9.42 11.27 -1.12
CA ARG A 467 -8.48 10.76 -0.13
C ARG A 467 -8.12 11.86 0.84
N ILE A 468 -8.22 11.58 2.14
CA ILE A 468 -7.70 12.44 3.20
C ILE A 468 -6.60 11.71 3.99
N SER A 469 -5.51 12.43 4.28
CA SER A 469 -4.32 11.90 4.94
C SER A 469 -4.17 12.43 6.36
N PHE A 470 -3.87 11.53 7.31
CA PHE A 470 -3.48 11.89 8.67
C PHE A 470 -1.95 11.77 8.88
N GLY A 471 -1.21 11.35 7.86
CA GLY A 471 0.21 11.04 7.97
C GLY A 471 1.03 12.19 8.57
N ASN A 472 1.09 13.34 7.90
CA ASN A 472 1.90 14.49 8.33
C ASN A 472 1.15 15.52 9.18
N ALA A 473 -0.16 15.66 9.02
CA ALA A 473 -0.95 16.67 9.74
C ALA A 473 -0.84 16.48 11.26
N SER A 474 -0.71 17.57 12.01
CA SER A 474 -0.79 17.54 13.47
C SER A 474 -2.20 17.15 13.93
N GLU A 475 -2.36 16.76 15.19
CA GLU A 475 -3.70 16.46 15.73
C GLU A 475 -4.63 17.67 15.69
N ALA A 476 -4.10 18.87 15.94
CA ALA A 476 -4.83 20.12 15.83
C ALA A 476 -5.28 20.37 14.38
N ASP A 477 -4.38 20.19 13.40
CA ASP A 477 -4.69 20.31 11.98
C ASP A 477 -5.70 19.27 11.51
N ILE A 478 -5.61 18.03 12.00
CA ILE A 478 -6.61 16.99 11.70
C ILE A 478 -7.99 17.44 12.18
N ARG A 479 -8.12 17.87 13.44
CA ARG A 479 -9.41 18.31 14.01
C ARG A 479 -9.97 19.53 13.27
N GLU A 480 -9.16 20.55 13.08
CA GLU A 480 -9.59 21.79 12.42
C GLU A 480 -9.85 21.57 10.92
N GLY A 481 -8.96 20.85 10.21
CA GLY A 481 -9.13 20.55 8.79
C GLY A 481 -10.41 19.76 8.50
N ILE A 482 -10.70 18.73 9.30
CA ILE A 482 -11.94 17.95 9.17
C ILE A 482 -13.17 18.79 9.53
N LYS A 483 -13.09 19.67 10.53
CA LYS A 483 -14.17 20.60 10.88
C LYS A 483 -14.47 21.57 9.73
N ARG A 484 -13.45 22.16 9.10
CA ARG A 484 -13.60 23.04 7.93
C ARG A 484 -14.19 22.30 6.75
N LEU A 485 -13.63 21.12 6.42
CA LEU A 485 -14.14 20.30 5.34
C LEU A 485 -15.58 19.87 5.59
N GLY A 486 -15.93 19.50 6.81
CA GLY A 486 -17.30 19.18 7.21
C GLY A 486 -18.29 20.34 7.02
N LYS A 487 -17.87 21.59 7.28
CA LYS A 487 -18.69 22.79 6.99
C LYS A 487 -18.92 22.96 5.48
N VAL A 488 -17.89 22.73 4.67
CA VAL A 488 -17.99 22.77 3.20
C VAL A 488 -18.96 21.71 2.71
N LEU A 489 -18.86 20.47 3.19
CA LEU A 489 -19.71 19.36 2.78
C LEU A 489 -21.18 19.60 3.17
N ARG A 490 -21.47 20.07 4.40
CA ARG A 490 -22.84 20.40 4.82
C ARG A 490 -23.51 21.50 3.99
N LYS A 491 -22.72 22.37 3.37
CA LYS A 491 -23.25 23.45 2.51
C LYS A 491 -23.55 22.96 1.09
N LEU A 492 -22.90 21.89 0.64
CA LEU A 492 -22.91 21.44 -0.76
C LEU A 492 -23.61 20.09 -0.99
N ILE A 493 -23.93 19.36 0.08
CA ILE A 493 -24.73 18.14 0.11
C ILE A 493 -26.13 18.49 0.67
#